data_cf826d6ee6ccd6423ef13b3b054abe29
#
_entry.id   cf826d6ee6ccd6423ef13b3b054abe29
#
_cell.length_a   1.000
_cell.length_b   1.000
_cell.length_c   1.000
_cell.angle_alpha   90.00
_cell.angle_beta   90.00
_cell.angle_gamma   90.00
#
_symmetry.space_group_name_H-M   'P 1'
#
loop_
_entity.id
_entity.type
_entity.pdbx_description
1 polymer ?
#
loop_
_entity_poly.entity_id
_entity_poly.type
_entity_poly.pdbx_seq_one_letter_code
_entity_poly.pdbx_strand_id
1 'polypeptide(L)'
;MIRWEQSLLRTCFAYLGDLPLAEDAVQETFLKAWKNLDRFRGEASEKTWLLRIAINTCKDVRRSAWFRRVNRAVSLDSLPEAPAPFASRDHELARAVLSLRPQLREAVLLCWYQELSASEAARALGVSRSTVYNRLNKARRRLRGELEAWHEEK
;
A
#
# COMPACT_ATOMS: atom_id res chain seq x y z
N MET A 1 -8.31 -16.12 -3.76
CA MET A 1 -7.07 -15.32 -3.66
C MET A 1 -6.62 -14.74 -4.99
N ILE A 2 -6.78 -15.46 -6.08
CA ILE A 2 -6.41 -14.97 -7.41
C ILE A 2 -7.08 -13.63 -7.76
N ARG A 3 -8.34 -13.45 -7.39
CA ARG A 3 -9.07 -12.20 -7.67
C ARG A 3 -8.47 -10.96 -7.00
N TRP A 4 -7.65 -11.13 -5.96
CA TRP A 4 -7.02 -10.02 -5.24
C TRP A 4 -5.60 -9.72 -5.73
N GLU A 5 -5.05 -10.58 -6.57
CA GLU A 5 -3.65 -10.49 -7.01
C GLU A 5 -3.31 -9.15 -7.65
N GLN A 6 -4.12 -8.69 -8.61
CA GLN A 6 -3.91 -7.41 -9.29
C GLN A 6 -3.99 -6.24 -8.32
N SER A 7 -5.01 -6.25 -7.47
CA SER A 7 -5.24 -5.19 -6.49
C SER A 7 -4.10 -5.12 -5.49
N LEU A 8 -3.63 -6.27 -5.00
CA LEU A 8 -2.50 -6.34 -4.08
C LEU A 8 -1.20 -5.88 -4.75
N LEU A 9 -0.99 -6.28 -6.00
CA LEU A 9 0.21 -5.90 -6.74
C LEU A 9 0.29 -4.38 -6.92
N ARG A 10 -0.81 -3.74 -7.28
CA ARG A 10 -0.87 -2.28 -7.42
C ARG A 10 -0.59 -1.58 -6.10
N THR A 11 -1.16 -2.08 -5.01
CA THR A 11 -0.95 -1.53 -3.68
C THR A 11 0.51 -1.68 -3.25
N CYS A 12 1.09 -2.85 -3.43
CA CYS A 12 2.49 -3.10 -3.08
C CYS A 12 3.43 -2.25 -3.95
N PHE A 13 3.14 -2.11 -5.23
CA PHE A 13 3.91 -1.26 -6.12
C PHE A 13 3.85 0.21 -5.69
N ALA A 14 2.68 0.71 -5.36
CA ALA A 14 2.53 2.09 -4.88
C ALA A 14 3.27 2.31 -3.56
N TYR A 15 3.34 1.30 -2.71
CA TYR A 15 4.05 1.40 -1.43
C TYR A 15 5.57 1.33 -1.59
N LEU A 16 6.07 0.42 -2.44
CA LEU A 16 7.50 0.10 -2.56
C LEU A 16 8.20 0.85 -3.70
N GLY A 17 7.47 1.20 -4.76
CA GLY A 17 8.05 1.88 -5.92
C GLY A 17 8.95 1.01 -6.79
N ASP A 18 8.89 -0.29 -6.61
CA ASP A 18 9.78 -1.24 -7.31
C ASP A 18 8.94 -2.47 -7.66
N LEU A 19 8.81 -2.77 -8.93
CA LEU A 19 7.94 -3.86 -9.37
C LEU A 19 8.43 -5.24 -8.92
N PRO A 20 9.71 -5.61 -9.09
CA PRO A 20 10.18 -6.90 -8.57
C PRO A 20 9.94 -7.08 -7.08
N LEU A 21 10.18 -6.05 -6.28
CA LEU A 21 9.91 -6.11 -4.84
C LEU A 21 8.41 -6.23 -4.55
N ALA A 22 7.58 -5.55 -5.32
CA ALA A 22 6.12 -5.64 -5.18
C ALA A 22 5.63 -7.05 -5.52
N GLU A 23 6.14 -7.65 -6.57
CA GLU A 23 5.81 -9.03 -6.94
C GLU A 23 6.20 -10.01 -5.84
N ASP A 24 7.40 -9.85 -5.29
CA ASP A 24 7.87 -10.68 -4.16
C ASP A 24 6.95 -10.50 -2.94
N ALA A 25 6.55 -9.26 -2.65
CA ALA A 25 5.66 -8.98 -1.53
C ALA A 25 4.29 -9.62 -1.71
N VAL A 26 3.76 -9.63 -2.93
CA VAL A 26 2.48 -10.29 -3.22
C VAL A 26 2.58 -11.80 -3.01
N GLN A 27 3.64 -12.42 -3.53
CA GLN A 27 3.87 -13.85 -3.35
C GLN A 27 3.97 -14.21 -1.87
N GLU A 28 4.76 -13.45 -1.12
CA GLU A 28 4.92 -13.66 0.32
C GLU A 28 3.60 -13.46 1.06
N THR A 29 2.80 -12.50 0.63
CA THR A 29 1.47 -12.25 1.21
C THR A 29 0.58 -13.49 1.07
N PHE A 30 0.53 -14.08 -0.12
CA PHE A 30 -0.27 -15.27 -0.35
C PHE A 30 0.26 -16.49 0.42
N LEU A 31 1.57 -16.64 0.53
CA LEU A 31 2.16 -17.71 1.34
C LEU A 31 1.80 -17.56 2.81
N LYS A 32 1.89 -16.35 3.35
CA LYS A 32 1.49 -16.07 4.74
C LYS A 32 0.00 -16.30 4.94
N ALA A 33 -0.82 -15.86 3.99
CA ALA A 33 -2.26 -16.07 4.04
C ALA A 33 -2.58 -17.56 4.05
N TRP A 34 -1.95 -18.33 3.19
CA TRP A 34 -2.11 -19.78 3.12
C TRP A 34 -1.75 -20.43 4.46
N LYS A 35 -0.60 -20.09 5.03
CA LYS A 35 -0.13 -20.66 6.30
C LYS A 35 -1.02 -20.31 7.48
N ASN A 36 -1.72 -19.18 7.41
CA ASN A 36 -2.56 -18.68 8.50
C ASN A 36 -4.05 -18.71 8.17
N LEU A 37 -4.44 -19.52 7.19
CA LEU A 37 -5.82 -19.59 6.73
C LEU A 37 -6.78 -20.00 7.86
N ASP A 38 -6.38 -20.94 8.70
CA ASP A 38 -7.18 -21.38 9.87
C ASP A 38 -7.32 -20.31 10.94
N ARG A 39 -6.51 -19.26 10.92
CA ARG A 39 -6.62 -18.12 11.83
C ARG A 39 -7.58 -17.06 11.31
N PHE A 40 -8.00 -17.18 10.06
CA PHE A 40 -9.00 -16.29 9.50
C PHE A 40 -10.37 -16.68 10.03
N ARG A 41 -10.89 -15.87 10.95
CA ARG A 41 -12.17 -16.17 11.65
C ARG A 41 -13.37 -15.40 11.14
N GLY A 42 -13.22 -14.67 10.04
CA GLY A 42 -14.31 -13.87 9.49
C GLY A 42 -14.60 -12.58 10.26
N GLU A 43 -13.75 -12.19 11.21
CA GLU A 43 -13.89 -10.94 11.97
C GLU A 43 -13.67 -9.71 11.09
N ALA A 44 -12.88 -9.87 10.03
CA ALA A 44 -12.67 -8.86 9.01
C ALA A 44 -12.99 -9.47 7.66
N SER A 45 -13.21 -8.65 6.64
CA SER A 45 -13.38 -9.15 5.28
C SER A 45 -12.10 -9.83 4.81
N GLU A 46 -12.23 -10.71 3.83
CA GLU A 46 -11.07 -11.34 3.18
C GLU A 46 -10.11 -10.29 2.66
N LYS A 47 -10.64 -9.24 2.04
CA LYS A 47 -9.87 -8.12 1.53
C LYS A 47 -9.06 -7.43 2.63
N THR A 48 -9.69 -7.08 3.74
CA THR A 48 -9.02 -6.40 4.86
C THR A 48 -7.94 -7.30 5.46
N TRP A 49 -8.23 -8.59 5.60
CA TRP A 49 -7.28 -9.56 6.13
C TRP A 49 -6.03 -9.67 5.25
N LEU A 50 -6.24 -9.79 3.92
CA LEU A 50 -5.13 -9.86 2.96
C LEU A 50 -4.32 -8.56 2.93
N LEU A 51 -4.99 -7.41 2.99
CA LEU A 51 -4.32 -6.11 3.00
C LEU A 51 -3.46 -5.93 4.25
N ARG A 52 -3.93 -6.42 5.39
CA ARG A 52 -3.13 -6.38 6.62
C ARG A 52 -1.82 -7.16 6.43
N ILE A 53 -1.91 -8.36 5.88
CA ILE A 53 -0.73 -9.18 5.60
C ILE A 53 0.17 -8.48 4.59
N ALA A 54 -0.41 -7.94 3.52
CA ALA A 54 0.35 -7.27 2.46
C ALA A 54 1.11 -6.05 2.96
N ILE A 55 0.47 -5.20 3.75
CA ILE A 55 1.11 -4.01 4.30
C ILE A 55 2.26 -4.40 5.23
N ASN A 56 2.05 -5.38 6.10
CA ASN A 56 3.10 -5.86 6.99
C ASN A 56 4.27 -6.46 6.20
N THR A 57 3.98 -7.18 5.14
CA THR A 57 5.00 -7.75 4.26
C THR A 57 5.79 -6.64 3.55
N CYS A 58 5.10 -5.61 3.06
CA CYS A 58 5.75 -4.46 2.42
C CYS A 58 6.67 -3.71 3.40
N LYS A 59 6.24 -3.58 4.66
CA LYS A 59 7.09 -2.97 5.69
C LYS A 59 8.39 -3.75 5.87
N ASP A 60 8.31 -5.07 5.93
CA ASP A 60 9.48 -5.93 6.07
C ASP A 60 10.39 -5.83 4.84
N VAL A 61 9.82 -5.86 3.65
CA VAL A 61 10.56 -5.71 2.40
C VAL A 61 11.26 -4.36 2.35
N ARG A 62 10.56 -3.29 2.70
CA ARG A 62 11.12 -1.94 2.71
C ARG A 62 12.32 -1.83 3.64
N ARG A 63 12.21 -2.38 4.84
CA ARG A 63 13.31 -2.38 5.81
C ARG A 63 14.52 -3.12 5.27
N SER A 64 14.32 -4.30 4.70
CA SER A 64 15.40 -5.10 4.11
C SER A 64 16.02 -4.39 2.91
N ALA A 65 15.21 -3.81 2.03
CA ALA A 65 15.68 -3.08 0.87
C ALA A 65 16.46 -1.84 1.29
N TRP A 66 16.02 -1.15 2.36
CA TRP A 66 16.74 0.01 2.89
C TRP A 66 18.13 -0.38 3.38
N PHE A 67 18.24 -1.47 4.13
CA PHE A 67 19.55 -1.97 4.59
C PHE A 67 20.49 -2.32 3.44
N ARG A 68 19.96 -2.85 2.33
CA ARG A 68 20.75 -3.20 1.15
C ARG A 68 21.16 -1.98 0.35
N ARG A 69 20.42 -0.88 0.43
CA ARG A 69 20.57 0.30 -0.41
C ARG A 69 20.83 1.58 0.37
N VAL A 70 21.54 1.46 1.49
CA VAL A 70 21.81 2.57 2.42
C VAL A 70 22.27 3.85 1.72
N ASN A 71 22.92 3.73 0.57
CA ASN A 71 23.47 4.87 -0.16
C ASN A 71 22.76 5.19 -1.49
N ARG A 72 21.58 4.58 -1.73
CA ARG A 72 20.83 4.86 -2.96
C ARG A 72 19.57 5.63 -2.63
N ALA A 73 19.61 6.94 -2.90
CA ALA A 73 18.39 7.74 -2.87
C ALA A 73 17.53 7.33 -4.07
N VAL A 74 16.35 6.79 -3.78
CA VAL A 74 15.37 6.54 -4.85
C VAL A 74 14.69 7.88 -5.13
N SER A 75 15.00 8.48 -6.26
CA SER A 75 14.34 9.69 -6.71
C SER A 75 12.99 9.31 -7.31
N LEU A 76 11.96 10.10 -6.97
CA LEU A 76 10.63 9.92 -7.57
C LEU A 76 10.68 10.06 -9.10
N ASP A 77 11.61 10.88 -9.59
CA ASP A 77 11.78 11.11 -11.02
C ASP A 77 12.37 9.90 -11.73
N SER A 78 12.97 8.97 -10.99
CA SER A 78 13.58 7.77 -11.55
C SER A 78 12.62 6.59 -11.61
N LEU A 79 11.34 6.75 -11.21
CA LEU A 79 10.37 5.69 -11.33
C LEU A 79 10.15 5.34 -12.80
N PRO A 80 10.20 4.07 -13.17
CA PRO A 80 9.93 3.66 -14.54
C PRO A 80 8.49 3.98 -14.93
N GLU A 81 8.23 4.05 -16.22
CA GLU A 81 6.86 4.16 -16.70
C GLU A 81 6.06 2.98 -16.19
N ALA A 82 4.75 3.19 -16.00
CA ALA A 82 3.89 2.14 -15.48
C ALA A 82 3.92 0.92 -16.41
N PRO A 83 4.45 -0.22 -15.93
CA PRO A 83 4.46 -1.42 -16.74
C PRO A 83 3.04 -2.00 -16.84
N ALA A 84 2.79 -2.78 -17.89
CA ALA A 84 1.57 -3.58 -17.90
C ALA A 84 1.62 -4.53 -16.70
N PRO A 85 0.55 -4.73 -15.95
CA PRO A 85 -0.83 -4.32 -16.21
C PRO A 85 -1.22 -2.96 -15.60
N PHE A 86 -0.29 -2.10 -15.26
CA PHE A 86 -0.58 -0.83 -14.60
C PHE A 86 -1.00 0.23 -15.60
N ALA A 87 -2.05 0.98 -15.27
CA ALA A 87 -2.44 2.16 -16.01
C ALA A 87 -1.54 3.34 -15.59
N SER A 88 -1.46 4.39 -16.41
CA SER A 88 -0.73 5.60 -16.07
C SER A 88 -1.21 6.21 -14.76
N ARG A 89 -2.50 6.07 -14.48
CA ARG A 89 -3.11 6.51 -13.22
C ARG A 89 -2.50 5.83 -12.00
N ASP A 90 -2.24 4.52 -12.10
CA ASP A 90 -1.60 3.76 -11.00
C ASP A 90 -0.16 4.23 -10.81
N HIS A 91 0.52 4.59 -11.88
CA HIS A 91 1.88 5.13 -11.82
C HIS A 91 1.90 6.51 -11.16
N GLU A 92 0.94 7.37 -11.51
CA GLU A 92 0.81 8.69 -10.88
C GLU A 92 0.51 8.56 -9.39
N LEU A 93 -0.37 7.63 -9.04
CA LEU A 93 -0.66 7.33 -7.64
C LEU A 93 0.60 6.89 -6.90
N ALA A 94 1.37 5.99 -7.50
CA ALA A 94 2.60 5.49 -6.90
C ALA A 94 3.59 6.63 -6.64
N ARG A 95 3.75 7.52 -7.61
CA ARG A 95 4.65 8.68 -7.46
C ARG A 95 4.21 9.58 -6.30
N ALA A 96 2.93 9.89 -6.23
CA ALA A 96 2.39 10.74 -5.17
C ALA A 96 2.55 10.08 -3.80
N VAL A 97 2.20 8.80 -3.71
CA VAL A 97 2.27 8.04 -2.46
C VAL A 97 3.72 7.90 -1.97
N LEU A 98 4.66 7.67 -2.88
CA LEU A 98 6.08 7.52 -2.53
C LEU A 98 6.70 8.80 -1.98
N SER A 99 6.09 9.96 -2.22
CA SER A 99 6.54 11.22 -1.61
C SER A 99 6.21 11.30 -0.13
N LEU A 100 5.31 10.44 0.34
CA LEU A 100 4.86 10.41 1.74
C LEU A 100 5.73 9.51 2.60
N ARG A 101 5.75 9.80 3.90
CA ARG A 101 6.34 8.87 4.87
C ARG A 101 5.55 7.55 4.84
N PRO A 102 6.22 6.42 5.13
CA PRO A 102 5.56 5.10 5.07
C PRO A 102 4.25 5.01 5.82
N GLN A 103 4.15 5.60 7.01
CA GLN A 103 2.93 5.57 7.80
C GLN A 103 1.75 6.27 7.09
N LEU A 104 2.05 7.35 6.38
CA LEU A 104 1.02 8.07 5.60
C LEU A 104 0.64 7.27 4.34
N ARG A 105 1.62 6.62 3.70
CA ARG A 105 1.35 5.75 2.55
C ARG A 105 0.34 4.67 2.90
N GLU A 106 0.52 4.04 4.04
CA GLU A 106 -0.35 2.95 4.51
C GLU A 106 -1.80 3.43 4.63
N ALA A 107 -2.02 4.55 5.28
CA ALA A 107 -3.36 5.10 5.45
C ALA A 107 -4.01 5.48 4.11
N VAL A 108 -3.25 6.13 3.24
CA VAL A 108 -3.73 6.55 1.92
C VAL A 108 -4.08 5.34 1.05
N LEU A 109 -3.22 4.36 1.00
CA LEU A 109 -3.45 3.17 0.18
C LEU A 109 -4.65 2.37 0.67
N LEU A 110 -4.80 2.22 1.98
CA LEU A 110 -5.93 1.47 2.51
C LEU A 110 -7.25 2.22 2.37
N CYS A 111 -7.28 3.51 2.68
CA CYS A 111 -8.53 4.27 2.71
C CYS A 111 -8.90 4.86 1.36
N TRP A 112 -7.95 5.47 0.65
CA TRP A 112 -8.28 6.16 -0.60
C TRP A 112 -8.16 5.26 -1.82
N TYR A 113 -7.23 4.35 -1.83
CA TYR A 113 -7.09 3.45 -2.97
C TYR A 113 -7.94 2.19 -2.84
N GLN A 114 -7.85 1.52 -1.71
CA GLN A 114 -8.58 0.27 -1.45
C GLN A 114 -9.99 0.51 -0.87
N GLU A 115 -10.31 1.75 -0.57
CA GLU A 115 -11.64 2.16 -0.09
C GLU A 115 -12.08 1.51 1.23
N LEU A 116 -11.12 1.19 2.10
CA LEU A 116 -11.43 0.74 3.44
C LEU A 116 -11.96 1.89 4.29
N SER A 117 -12.87 1.57 5.20
CA SER A 117 -13.27 2.54 6.22
C SER A 117 -12.11 2.81 7.17
N ALA A 118 -12.20 3.92 7.91
CA ALA A 118 -11.20 4.21 8.94
C ALA A 118 -11.10 3.10 9.98
N SER A 119 -12.23 2.47 10.32
CA SER A 119 -12.25 1.33 11.26
C SER A 119 -11.51 0.12 10.71
N GLU A 120 -11.75 -0.21 9.44
CA GLU A 120 -11.08 -1.33 8.78
C GLU A 120 -9.58 -1.08 8.65
N ALA A 121 -9.20 0.13 8.24
CA ALA A 121 -7.80 0.51 8.12
C ALA A 121 -7.10 0.49 9.48
N ALA A 122 -7.77 0.97 10.52
CA ALA A 122 -7.25 0.93 11.89
C ALA A 122 -6.94 -0.49 12.34
N ARG A 123 -7.84 -1.43 12.05
CA ARG A 123 -7.61 -2.85 12.34
C ARG A 123 -6.42 -3.40 11.56
N ALA A 124 -6.36 -3.09 10.27
CA ALA A 124 -5.27 -3.57 9.41
C ALA A 124 -3.91 -3.05 9.87
N LEU A 125 -3.86 -1.80 10.34
CA LEU A 125 -2.61 -1.15 10.74
C LEU A 125 -2.29 -1.33 12.23
N GLY A 126 -3.22 -1.83 13.01
CA GLY A 126 -3.02 -1.99 14.46
C GLY A 126 -2.96 -0.65 15.19
N VAL A 127 -3.72 0.33 14.77
CA VAL A 127 -3.77 1.68 15.34
C VAL A 127 -5.22 2.07 15.62
N SER A 128 -5.42 3.23 16.27
CA SER A 128 -6.76 3.77 16.49
C SER A 128 -7.30 4.44 15.23
N ARG A 129 -8.63 4.59 15.19
CA ARG A 129 -9.27 5.34 14.09
C ARG A 129 -8.78 6.79 14.07
N SER A 130 -8.59 7.40 15.24
CA SER A 130 -8.05 8.76 15.33
C SER A 130 -6.69 8.87 14.65
N THR A 131 -5.83 7.87 14.83
CA THR A 131 -4.53 7.83 14.19
C THR A 131 -4.68 7.77 12.66
N VAL A 132 -5.62 6.96 12.17
CA VAL A 132 -5.89 6.87 10.73
C VAL A 132 -6.32 8.24 10.19
N TYR A 133 -7.27 8.91 10.84
CA TYR A 133 -7.74 10.24 10.43
C TYR A 133 -6.61 11.27 10.45
N ASN A 134 -5.77 11.25 11.48
CA ASN A 134 -4.62 12.15 11.58
C ASN A 134 -3.63 11.93 10.43
N ARG A 135 -3.36 10.68 10.10
CA ARG A 135 -2.47 10.33 8.98
C ARG A 135 -3.05 10.77 7.65
N LEU A 136 -4.35 10.56 7.43
CA LEU A 136 -5.02 11.01 6.20
C LEU A 136 -5.01 12.53 6.08
N ASN A 137 -5.23 13.25 7.18
CA ASN A 137 -5.18 14.71 7.18
C ASN A 137 -3.78 15.24 6.85
N LYS A 138 -2.75 14.61 7.41
CA LYS A 138 -1.36 14.98 7.10
C LYS A 138 -1.03 14.71 5.64
N ALA A 139 -1.47 13.56 5.13
CA ALA A 139 -1.26 13.20 3.73
C ALA A 139 -1.97 14.18 2.80
N ARG A 140 -3.21 14.54 3.12
CA ARG A 140 -3.98 15.51 2.33
C ARG A 140 -3.27 16.85 2.26
N ARG A 141 -2.73 17.32 3.39
CA ARG A 141 -1.99 18.58 3.42
C ARG A 141 -0.73 18.53 2.55
N ARG A 142 -0.02 17.41 2.55
CA ARG A 142 1.20 17.26 1.76
C ARG A 142 0.93 17.11 0.26
N LEU A 143 -0.18 16.48 -0.07
CA LEU A 143 -0.52 16.15 -1.46
C LEU A 143 -1.71 16.97 -1.96
N ARG A 144 -1.85 18.18 -1.42
CA ARG A 144 -2.95 19.06 -1.82
C ARG A 144 -2.95 19.24 -3.34
N GLY A 145 -4.07 18.91 -3.95
CA GLY A 145 -4.27 19.03 -5.39
C GLY A 145 -4.04 17.75 -6.18
N GLU A 146 -3.06 16.92 -5.82
CA GLU A 146 -2.74 15.71 -6.58
C GLU A 146 -3.65 14.53 -6.25
N LEU A 147 -3.60 14.07 -5.00
CA LEU A 147 -4.42 12.92 -4.60
C LEU A 147 -5.89 13.26 -4.39
N GLU A 148 -6.20 14.49 -4.03
CA GLU A 148 -7.59 14.92 -3.91
C GLU A 148 -8.28 14.86 -5.27
N ALA A 149 -7.64 15.37 -6.31
CA ALA A 149 -8.16 15.29 -7.67
C ALA A 149 -8.35 13.85 -8.11
N TRP A 150 -7.39 12.98 -7.83
CA TRP A 150 -7.49 11.56 -8.15
C TRP A 150 -8.65 10.88 -7.41
N HIS A 151 -8.84 11.24 -6.13
CA HIS A 151 -9.91 10.67 -5.31
C HIS A 151 -11.28 11.13 -5.80
N GLU A 152 -11.41 12.39 -6.18
CA GLU A 152 -12.65 12.95 -6.69
C GLU A 152 -13.07 12.34 -8.02
N GLU A 153 -12.11 11.95 -8.85
CA GLU A 153 -12.37 11.32 -10.14
C GLU A 153 -12.94 9.90 -10.02
N LYS A 154 -12.85 9.31 -8.85
CA LYS A 154 -13.43 8.00 -8.60
C LYS A 154 -14.94 8.09 -8.41
#